data_f9d92474dc755e0749396ee7fe2a3430
#
_entry.id   f9d92474dc755e0749396ee7fe2a3430
#
_cell.length_a   1.000
_cell.length_b   1.000
_cell.length_c   1.000
_cell.angle_alpha   90.00
_cell.angle_beta   90.00
_cell.angle_gamma   90.00
#
_symmetry.space_group_name_H-M   'P 1'
#
loop_
_entity.id
_entity.type
_entity.pdbx_description
1 polymer ?
#
loop_
_entity_poly.entity_id
_entity_poly.type
_entity_poly.pdbx_seq_one_letter_code
_entity_poly.pdbx_strand_id
1 'polypeptide(L)'
;MLFRSEDLVLSSFSASLRTVVVRPGVVYGGGRGIVADLIKDALNGLIRVVGPGKNRWATVYTHDLAELYLRILESPTAAGIIHASDEADERVCDIADAIADHVSQRPDIRNMPMTEARKKLGTYADALALDQKVRSPKARALGWTPTQTGVIPSVARLVEEFRNAQRER
;
A
#
# COMPACT_ATOMS: atom_id res chain seq x y z
N MET A 1 4.15 16.29 9.51
CA MET A 1 4.02 15.97 10.95
C MET A 1 4.73 14.64 11.17
N LEU A 2 5.71 14.57 12.07
CA LEU A 2 6.36 13.33 12.45
C LEU A 2 5.54 12.65 13.57
N PHE A 3 5.51 11.33 13.57
CA PHE A 3 4.98 10.60 14.71
C PHE A 3 6.01 10.60 15.83
N ARG A 4 5.57 10.63 17.09
CA ARG A 4 6.47 10.66 18.26
C ARG A 4 7.53 9.55 18.24
N SER A 5 7.19 8.37 17.71
CA SER A 5 8.13 7.26 17.54
C SER A 5 9.20 7.54 16.46
N GLU A 6 8.83 8.23 15.38
CA GLU A 6 9.78 8.62 14.34
C GLU A 6 10.75 9.69 14.85
N ASP A 7 10.25 10.68 15.62
CA ASP A 7 11.09 11.69 16.25
C ASP A 7 12.13 11.05 17.18
N LEU A 8 11.71 10.06 17.98
CA LEU A 8 12.61 9.32 18.86
C LEU A 8 13.70 8.58 18.08
N VAL A 9 13.30 7.86 17.01
CA VAL A 9 14.24 7.14 16.14
C VAL A 9 15.24 8.09 15.51
N LEU A 10 14.77 9.20 14.91
CA LEU A 10 15.63 10.14 14.22
C LEU A 10 16.57 10.90 15.16
N SER A 11 16.12 11.24 16.38
CA SER A 11 16.94 11.89 17.40
C SER A 11 18.00 10.97 18.02
N SER A 12 17.86 9.65 17.85
CA SER A 12 18.83 8.67 18.32
C SER A 12 20.04 8.50 17.38
N PHE A 13 20.06 9.19 16.23
CA PHE A 13 21.20 9.17 15.31
C PHE A 13 22.48 9.68 16.01
N SER A 14 23.59 8.93 15.86
CA SER A 14 24.90 9.29 16.41
C SER A 14 26.02 8.75 15.52
N ALA A 15 27.25 9.03 15.89
CA ALA A 15 28.43 8.49 15.18
C ALA A 15 28.48 6.95 15.18
N SER A 16 27.87 6.31 16.17
CA SER A 16 27.84 4.85 16.31
C SER A 16 26.50 4.20 15.98
N LEU A 17 25.45 5.02 15.73
CA LEU A 17 24.10 4.51 15.47
C LEU A 17 23.45 5.23 14.28
N ARG A 18 23.32 4.52 13.18
CA ARG A 18 22.58 4.98 12.01
C ARG A 18 21.10 4.64 12.15
N THR A 19 20.23 5.62 12.01
CA THR A 19 18.78 5.46 12.12
C THR A 19 18.08 5.78 10.80
N VAL A 20 17.09 4.95 10.45
CA VAL A 20 16.26 5.13 9.25
C VAL A 20 14.79 4.91 9.60
N VAL A 21 13.94 5.81 9.13
CA VAL A 21 12.48 5.65 9.16
C VAL A 21 12.02 5.35 7.74
N VAL A 22 11.47 4.16 7.50
CA VAL A 22 10.84 3.82 6.23
C VAL A 22 9.35 4.14 6.31
N ARG A 23 8.87 4.92 5.35
CA ARG A 23 7.43 5.23 5.19
C ARG A 23 6.92 4.57 3.91
N PRO A 24 6.39 3.35 4.00
CA PRO A 24 5.79 2.70 2.85
C PRO A 24 4.44 3.34 2.50
N GLY A 25 4.07 3.29 1.23
CA GLY A 25 2.69 3.45 0.80
C GLY A 25 1.82 2.28 1.26
N VAL A 26 0.66 2.13 0.66
CA VAL A 26 -0.21 0.96 0.86
C VAL A 26 0.53 -0.28 0.36
N VAL A 27 0.93 -1.14 1.30
CA VAL A 27 1.62 -2.39 0.97
C VAL A 27 0.62 -3.40 0.41
N TYR A 28 0.94 -3.98 -0.76
CA TYR A 28 0.10 -4.98 -1.41
C TYR A 28 0.90 -6.24 -1.78
N GLY A 29 0.20 -7.36 -1.92
CA GLY A 29 0.78 -8.69 -2.18
C GLY A 29 0.72 -9.62 -0.97
N GLY A 30 1.04 -10.90 -1.19
CA GLY A 30 1.04 -11.93 -0.14
C GLY A 30 -0.33 -12.24 0.49
N GLY A 31 -1.43 -11.87 -0.16
CA GLY A 31 -2.80 -12.18 0.28
C GLY A 31 -3.23 -11.46 1.57
N ARG A 32 -2.62 -10.33 1.91
CA ARG A 32 -2.92 -9.53 3.11
C ARG A 32 -3.02 -8.03 2.79
N GLY A 33 -3.60 -7.26 3.72
CA GLY A 33 -3.73 -5.81 3.63
C GLY A 33 -4.93 -5.34 2.80
N ILE A 34 -5.04 -4.03 2.60
CA ILE A 34 -6.23 -3.37 2.02
C ILE A 34 -6.60 -3.92 0.63
N VAL A 35 -5.62 -4.18 -0.21
CA VAL A 35 -5.86 -4.74 -1.57
C VAL A 35 -6.41 -6.16 -1.48
N ALA A 36 -5.90 -6.97 -0.56
CA ALA A 36 -6.42 -8.31 -0.30
C ALA A 36 -7.86 -8.28 0.26
N ASP A 37 -8.19 -7.25 1.06
CA ASP A 37 -9.56 -7.05 1.55
C ASP A 37 -10.52 -6.70 0.39
N LEU A 38 -10.08 -5.88 -0.59
CA LEU A 38 -10.87 -5.62 -1.80
C LEU A 38 -11.07 -6.89 -2.64
N ILE A 39 -10.05 -7.74 -2.76
CA ILE A 39 -10.14 -9.03 -3.46
C ILE A 39 -11.12 -9.96 -2.73
N LYS A 40 -11.04 -10.02 -1.41
CA LYS A 40 -11.97 -10.79 -0.58
C LYS A 40 -13.41 -10.31 -0.75
N ASP A 41 -13.63 -9.00 -0.73
CA ASP A 41 -14.92 -8.36 -0.94
C ASP A 41 -15.45 -8.69 -2.34
N ALA A 42 -14.61 -8.65 -3.38
CA ALA A 42 -14.97 -9.03 -4.75
C ALA A 42 -15.45 -10.48 -4.84
N LEU A 43 -14.71 -11.41 -4.23
CA LEU A 43 -15.08 -12.83 -4.19
C LEU A 43 -16.38 -13.10 -3.41
N ASN A 44 -16.77 -12.20 -2.51
CA ASN A 44 -18.04 -12.22 -1.78
C ASN A 44 -19.16 -11.45 -2.48
N GLY A 45 -18.94 -10.97 -3.70
CA GLY A 45 -19.96 -10.33 -4.54
C GLY A 45 -20.19 -8.83 -4.30
N LEU A 46 -19.42 -8.16 -3.41
CA LEU A 46 -19.62 -6.75 -3.12
C LEU A 46 -18.33 -6.07 -2.68
N ILE A 47 -17.77 -5.17 -3.52
CA ILE A 47 -16.66 -4.29 -3.16
C ILE A 47 -17.23 -2.99 -2.56
N ARG A 48 -16.68 -2.57 -1.42
CA ARG A 48 -16.99 -1.29 -0.80
C ARG A 48 -15.83 -0.33 -0.90
N VAL A 49 -16.04 0.81 -1.57
CA VAL A 49 -15.08 1.88 -1.74
C VAL A 49 -15.46 3.06 -0.84
N VAL A 50 -14.54 3.54 -0.02
CA VAL A 50 -14.79 4.71 0.84
C VAL A 50 -14.81 5.98 0.00
N GLY A 51 -15.86 6.77 0.14
CA GLY A 51 -16.07 7.97 -0.69
C GLY A 51 -16.27 7.62 -2.17
N PRO A 52 -15.97 8.53 -3.09
CA PRO A 52 -16.13 8.32 -4.53
C PRO A 52 -15.02 7.48 -5.17
N GLY A 53 -13.98 7.09 -4.42
CA GLY A 53 -12.82 6.34 -4.91
C GLY A 53 -11.94 7.08 -5.92
N LYS A 54 -12.11 8.39 -6.10
CA LYS A 54 -11.31 9.20 -7.04
C LYS A 54 -9.92 9.56 -6.50
N ASN A 55 -9.72 9.36 -5.22
CA ASN A 55 -8.43 9.50 -4.56
C ASN A 55 -7.45 8.41 -5.03
N ARG A 56 -6.17 8.72 -5.00
CA ARG A 56 -5.09 7.79 -5.34
C ARG A 56 -4.45 7.22 -4.08
N TRP A 57 -4.05 5.99 -4.17
CA TRP A 57 -3.15 5.40 -3.18
C TRP A 57 -1.72 5.39 -3.69
N ALA A 58 -0.80 5.81 -2.84
CA ALA A 58 0.60 5.48 -3.03
C ALA A 58 0.79 4.01 -2.62
N THR A 59 1.23 3.18 -3.53
CA THR A 59 1.31 1.73 -3.35
C THR A 59 2.76 1.25 -3.36
N VAL A 60 3.01 0.07 -2.78
CA VAL A 60 4.29 -0.65 -2.88
C VAL A 60 4.07 -2.15 -2.74
N TYR A 61 4.67 -2.93 -3.63
CA TYR A 61 4.61 -4.40 -3.55
C TYR A 61 5.47 -4.93 -2.41
N THR A 62 4.99 -5.94 -1.71
CA THR A 62 5.61 -6.44 -0.47
C THR A 62 7.06 -6.91 -0.68
N HIS A 63 7.36 -7.59 -1.80
CA HIS A 63 8.73 -8.04 -2.11
C HIS A 63 9.65 -6.86 -2.46
N ASP A 64 9.14 -5.86 -3.20
CA ASP A 64 9.92 -4.66 -3.51
C ASP A 64 10.23 -3.86 -2.24
N LEU A 65 9.29 -3.82 -1.29
CA LEU A 65 9.54 -3.21 0.02
C LEU A 65 10.62 -3.97 0.79
N ALA A 66 10.60 -5.30 0.79
CA ALA A 66 11.64 -6.11 1.43
C ALA A 66 13.02 -5.86 0.81
N GLU A 67 13.11 -5.76 -0.52
CA GLU A 67 14.33 -5.40 -1.23
C GLU A 67 14.85 -4.01 -0.83
N LEU A 68 13.96 -3.03 -0.64
CA LEU A 68 14.37 -1.72 -0.13
C LEU A 68 14.97 -1.81 1.27
N TYR A 69 14.40 -2.62 2.17
CA TYR A 69 14.99 -2.84 3.50
C TYR A 69 16.40 -3.43 3.43
N LEU A 70 16.65 -4.40 2.54
CA LEU A 70 17.99 -4.96 2.33
C LEU A 70 18.96 -3.88 1.87
N ARG A 71 18.60 -3.07 0.87
CA ARG A 71 19.44 -1.96 0.38
C ARG A 71 19.75 -0.92 1.46
N ILE A 72 18.77 -0.62 2.33
CA ILE A 72 18.98 0.28 3.45
C ILE A 72 19.97 -0.32 4.45
N LEU A 73 19.88 -1.61 4.75
CA LEU A 73 20.80 -2.28 5.67
C LEU A 73 22.23 -2.31 5.13
N GLU A 74 22.39 -2.59 3.85
CA GLU A 74 23.69 -2.67 3.16
C GLU A 74 24.32 -1.28 2.91
N SER A 75 23.52 -0.22 2.84
CA SER A 75 24.02 1.13 2.58
C SER A 75 24.59 1.77 3.84
N PRO A 76 25.88 2.17 3.85
CA PRO A 76 26.47 2.87 4.99
C PRO A 76 25.96 4.30 5.14
N THR A 77 25.35 4.88 4.10
CA THR A 77 24.93 6.28 4.05
C THR A 77 23.42 6.48 4.14
N ALA A 78 22.61 5.41 4.09
CA ALA A 78 21.16 5.53 4.21
C ALA A 78 20.79 6.07 5.60
N ALA A 79 20.10 7.21 5.67
CA ALA A 79 19.70 7.84 6.92
C ALA A 79 18.43 8.67 6.78
N GLY A 80 17.77 8.93 7.92
CA GLY A 80 16.59 9.77 8.00
C GLY A 80 15.35 9.10 7.45
N ILE A 81 14.43 9.86 6.83
CA ILE A 81 13.16 9.34 6.31
C ILE A 81 13.33 8.93 4.85
N ILE A 82 12.91 7.70 4.54
CA ILE A 82 12.88 7.12 3.19
C ILE A 82 11.44 6.69 2.89
N HIS A 83 10.84 7.27 1.85
CA HIS A 83 9.54 6.82 1.35
C HIS A 83 9.71 5.63 0.41
N ALA A 84 8.75 4.70 0.44
CA ALA A 84 8.68 3.56 -0.45
C ALA A 84 7.33 3.55 -1.18
N SER A 85 7.33 3.91 -2.46
CA SER A 85 6.18 3.87 -3.35
C SER A 85 6.61 3.43 -4.74
N ASP A 86 5.78 2.64 -5.42
CA ASP A 86 5.95 2.26 -6.81
C ASP A 86 5.64 3.41 -7.80
N GLU A 87 5.02 4.48 -7.29
CA GLU A 87 4.68 5.71 -8.01
C GLU A 87 3.63 5.54 -9.12
N ALA A 88 2.82 4.48 -9.06
CA ALA A 88 1.76 4.19 -10.04
C ALA A 88 0.63 5.24 -10.07
N ASP A 89 0.38 5.90 -8.93
CA ASP A 89 -0.67 6.94 -8.79
C ASP A 89 -2.08 6.46 -9.22
N GLU A 90 -2.42 5.20 -8.98
CA GLU A 90 -3.69 4.59 -9.36
C GLU A 90 -4.85 5.10 -8.48
N ARG A 91 -6.02 5.30 -9.09
CA ARG A 91 -7.24 5.65 -8.33
C ARG A 91 -7.85 4.40 -7.70
N VAL A 92 -8.44 4.58 -6.53
CA VAL A 92 -9.08 3.48 -5.80
C VAL A 92 -10.25 2.87 -6.57
N CYS A 93 -11.04 3.68 -7.28
CA CYS A 93 -12.11 3.18 -8.14
C CYS A 93 -11.56 2.32 -9.28
N ASP A 94 -10.45 2.71 -9.92
CA ASP A 94 -9.86 1.97 -11.04
C ASP A 94 -9.27 0.64 -10.56
N ILE A 95 -8.68 0.61 -9.35
CA ILE A 95 -8.25 -0.62 -8.68
C ILE A 95 -9.44 -1.55 -8.40
N ALA A 96 -10.54 -1.00 -7.87
CA ALA A 96 -11.73 -1.79 -7.57
C ALA A 96 -12.36 -2.38 -8.84
N ASP A 97 -12.44 -1.60 -9.92
CA ASP A 97 -12.91 -2.07 -11.23
C ASP A 97 -12.02 -3.18 -11.80
N ALA A 98 -10.70 -2.99 -11.77
CA ALA A 98 -9.75 -3.99 -12.24
C ALA A 98 -9.87 -5.31 -11.45
N ILE A 99 -10.05 -5.26 -10.13
CA ILE A 99 -10.30 -6.45 -9.30
C ILE A 99 -11.63 -7.10 -9.68
N ALA A 100 -12.70 -6.31 -9.86
CA ALA A 100 -14.02 -6.81 -10.23
C ALA A 100 -14.02 -7.55 -11.57
N ASP A 101 -13.20 -7.10 -12.53
CA ASP A 101 -13.08 -7.72 -13.85
C ASP A 101 -12.30 -9.04 -13.84
N HIS A 102 -11.52 -9.32 -12.77
CA HIS A 102 -10.70 -10.54 -12.65
C HIS A 102 -11.32 -11.65 -11.82
N VAL A 103 -12.50 -11.44 -11.24
CA VAL A 103 -13.22 -12.52 -10.55
C VAL A 103 -14.28 -13.12 -11.48
N SER A 104 -14.59 -14.42 -11.28
CA SER A 104 -15.47 -15.19 -12.17
C SER A 104 -16.89 -14.63 -12.31
N GLN A 105 -17.37 -13.97 -11.27
CA GLN A 105 -18.65 -13.26 -11.26
C GLN A 105 -18.39 -11.82 -10.82
N ARG A 106 -18.65 -10.85 -11.72
CA ARG A 106 -18.41 -9.44 -11.42
C ARG A 106 -19.24 -9.00 -10.22
N PRO A 107 -18.61 -8.50 -9.15
CA PRO A 107 -19.30 -8.05 -7.95
C PRO A 107 -19.97 -6.68 -8.17
N ASP A 108 -20.92 -6.35 -7.31
CA ASP A 108 -21.35 -4.96 -7.16
C ASP A 108 -20.21 -4.11 -6.59
N ILE A 109 -20.06 -2.88 -7.08
CA ILE A 109 -19.16 -1.87 -6.50
C ILE A 109 -20.02 -0.77 -5.90
N ARG A 110 -19.88 -0.53 -4.59
CA ARG A 110 -20.65 0.48 -3.86
C ARG A 110 -19.76 1.50 -3.19
N ASN A 111 -20.04 2.75 -3.45
CA ASN A 111 -19.43 3.86 -2.74
C ASN A 111 -20.05 4.01 -1.35
N MET A 112 -19.21 3.92 -0.31
CA MET A 112 -19.61 4.15 1.07
C MET A 112 -19.43 5.64 1.41
N PRO A 113 -20.51 6.38 1.72
CA PRO A 113 -20.38 7.78 2.13
C PRO A 113 -19.44 7.94 3.32
N MET A 114 -18.68 9.04 3.37
CA MET A 114 -17.72 9.29 4.46
C MET A 114 -18.34 9.27 5.85
N THR A 115 -19.59 9.73 5.98
CA THR A 115 -20.33 9.68 7.25
C THR A 115 -20.57 8.26 7.74
N GLU A 116 -20.88 7.33 6.83
CA GLU A 116 -21.04 5.91 7.12
C GLU A 116 -19.67 5.24 7.37
N ALA A 117 -18.68 5.55 6.54
CA ALA A 117 -17.34 5.01 6.67
C ALA A 117 -16.71 5.35 8.03
N ARG A 118 -16.84 6.62 8.49
CA ARG A 118 -16.34 7.05 9.79
C ARG A 118 -17.06 6.35 10.97
N LYS A 119 -18.36 6.06 10.84
CA LYS A 119 -19.08 5.28 11.87
C LYS A 119 -18.56 3.85 11.98
N LYS A 120 -18.16 3.22 10.87
CA LYS A 120 -17.70 1.83 10.83
C LYS A 120 -16.21 1.67 11.09
N LEU A 121 -15.39 2.59 10.59
CA LEU A 121 -13.93 2.48 10.51
C LEU A 121 -13.20 3.54 11.35
N GLY A 122 -13.94 4.48 11.97
CA GLY A 122 -13.33 5.58 12.71
C GLY A 122 -12.46 6.47 11.80
N THR A 123 -11.35 6.94 12.34
CA THR A 123 -10.37 7.77 11.61
C THR A 123 -9.68 7.04 10.46
N TYR A 124 -9.75 5.71 10.42
CA TYR A 124 -9.20 4.92 9.31
C TYR A 124 -9.92 5.23 7.99
N ALA A 125 -11.20 5.59 8.03
CA ALA A 125 -11.94 6.03 6.86
C ALA A 125 -11.29 7.25 6.17
N ASP A 126 -10.78 8.20 6.96
CA ASP A 126 -10.12 9.39 6.43
C ASP A 126 -8.80 9.03 5.74
N ALA A 127 -8.05 8.07 6.30
CA ALA A 127 -6.83 7.55 5.68
C ALA A 127 -7.11 6.85 4.33
N LEU A 128 -8.19 6.06 4.25
CA LEU A 128 -8.60 5.39 3.02
C LEU A 128 -9.05 6.35 1.91
N ALA A 129 -9.63 7.50 2.29
CA ALA A 129 -10.12 8.52 1.36
C ALA A 129 -9.06 9.57 0.98
N LEU A 130 -7.87 9.54 1.60
CA LEU A 130 -6.82 10.51 1.34
C LEU A 130 -6.26 10.35 -0.07
N ASP A 131 -6.23 11.45 -0.85
CA ASP A 131 -5.58 11.47 -2.18
C ASP A 131 -4.07 11.67 -2.00
N GLN A 132 -3.28 10.67 -2.38
CA GLN A 132 -1.84 10.65 -2.15
C GLN A 132 -1.06 10.36 -3.42
N LYS A 133 -0.05 11.20 -3.65
CA LYS A 133 1.02 10.95 -4.62
C LYS A 133 2.35 11.03 -3.90
N VAL A 134 2.97 9.89 -3.66
CA VAL A 134 4.25 9.81 -2.96
C VAL A 134 5.35 9.45 -3.95
N ARG A 135 6.48 10.13 -3.83
CA ARG A 135 7.70 9.88 -4.60
C ARG A 135 8.79 9.38 -3.69
N SER A 136 9.67 8.54 -4.22
CA SER A 136 10.68 7.80 -3.47
C SER A 136 12.12 8.13 -3.91
N PRO A 137 12.51 9.43 -4.02
CA PRO A 137 13.81 9.80 -4.60
C PRO A 137 15.00 9.25 -3.79
N LYS A 138 14.89 9.19 -2.45
CA LYS A 138 15.95 8.61 -1.61
C LYS A 138 16.09 7.09 -1.81
N ALA A 139 14.98 6.38 -1.95
CA ALA A 139 15.00 4.95 -2.27
C ALA A 139 15.62 4.70 -3.64
N ARG A 140 15.26 5.51 -4.65
CA ARG A 140 15.86 5.45 -5.98
C ARG A 140 17.35 5.74 -5.96
N ALA A 141 17.80 6.70 -5.15
CA ALA A 141 19.24 7.02 -4.98
C ALA A 141 20.03 5.85 -4.35
N LEU A 142 19.39 4.95 -3.61
CA LEU A 142 19.96 3.69 -3.12
C LEU A 142 19.96 2.58 -4.19
N GLY A 143 19.58 2.88 -5.43
CA GLY A 143 19.48 1.90 -6.52
C GLY A 143 18.21 1.04 -6.44
N TRP A 144 17.25 1.37 -5.56
CA TRP A 144 16.00 0.63 -5.47
C TRP A 144 15.08 0.95 -6.66
N THR A 145 14.64 -0.10 -7.35
CA THR A 145 13.68 0.01 -8.45
C THR A 145 12.59 -1.03 -8.23
N PRO A 146 11.34 -0.63 -7.97
CA PRO A 146 10.26 -1.59 -7.81
C PRO A 146 10.06 -2.39 -9.10
N THR A 147 9.83 -3.68 -8.92
CA THR A 147 9.56 -4.62 -10.01
C THR A 147 8.09 -4.58 -10.41
N GLN A 148 7.24 -4.12 -9.50
CA GLN A 148 5.81 -3.96 -9.72
C GLN A 148 5.44 -2.48 -9.67
N THR A 149 4.70 -2.03 -10.67
CA THR A 149 4.29 -0.63 -10.83
C THR A 149 2.76 -0.54 -10.81
N GLY A 150 2.20 -0.78 -9.63
CA GLY A 150 0.77 -0.67 -9.37
C GLY A 150 0.05 -1.98 -9.14
N VAL A 151 -1.16 -1.83 -8.62
CA VAL A 151 -2.09 -2.93 -8.33
C VAL A 151 -2.76 -3.43 -9.61
N ILE A 152 -3.22 -2.51 -10.48
CA ILE A 152 -4.01 -2.84 -11.69
C ILE A 152 -3.28 -3.85 -12.59
N PRO A 153 -2.03 -3.63 -13.02
CA PRO A 153 -1.34 -4.59 -13.88
C PRO A 153 -1.02 -5.91 -13.16
N SER A 154 -1.13 -5.93 -11.83
CA SER A 154 -0.79 -7.10 -10.99
C SER A 154 -2.00 -7.90 -10.54
N VAL A 155 -3.23 -7.48 -10.84
CA VAL A 155 -4.47 -8.04 -10.25
C VAL A 155 -4.58 -9.55 -10.42
N ALA A 156 -4.28 -10.09 -11.60
CA ALA A 156 -4.37 -11.54 -11.85
C ALA A 156 -3.51 -12.33 -10.85
N ARG A 157 -2.26 -11.92 -10.67
CA ARG A 157 -1.35 -12.52 -9.70
C ARG A 157 -1.82 -12.32 -8.26
N LEU A 158 -2.29 -11.11 -7.90
CA LEU A 158 -2.74 -10.82 -6.54
C LEU A 158 -3.95 -11.66 -6.13
N VAL A 159 -4.87 -11.94 -7.06
CA VAL A 159 -6.00 -12.84 -6.84
C VAL A 159 -5.51 -14.26 -6.61
N GLU A 160 -4.50 -14.73 -7.34
CA GLU A 160 -3.88 -16.04 -7.12
C GLU A 160 -3.15 -16.12 -5.79
N GLU A 161 -2.32 -15.13 -5.46
CA GLU A 161 -1.64 -15.04 -4.15
C GLU A 161 -2.66 -15.07 -2.99
N PHE A 162 -3.78 -14.35 -3.13
CA PHE A 162 -4.85 -14.36 -2.14
C PHE A 162 -5.46 -15.76 -1.97
N ARG A 163 -5.78 -16.46 -3.08
CA ARG A 163 -6.34 -17.82 -3.03
C ARG A 163 -5.38 -18.81 -2.38
N ASN A 164 -4.08 -18.71 -2.69
CA ASN A 164 -3.06 -19.57 -2.10
C ASN A 164 -2.93 -19.34 -0.60
N ALA A 165 -2.86 -18.07 -0.18
CA ALA A 165 -2.80 -17.72 1.24
C ALA A 165 -4.04 -18.14 2.05
N GLN A 166 -5.19 -18.36 1.41
CA GLN A 166 -6.38 -18.92 2.07
C GLN A 166 -6.33 -20.45 2.21
N ARG A 167 -5.60 -21.16 1.34
CA ARG A 167 -5.45 -22.63 1.39
C ARG A 167 -4.44 -23.08 2.45
N GLU A 168 -3.50 -22.20 2.80
CA GLU A 168 -2.44 -22.46 3.78
C GLU A 168 -2.86 -22.18 5.24
N ARG A 169 -4.10 -21.71 5.46
CA ARG A 169 -4.70 -21.42 6.79
C ARG A 169 -5.64 -22.54 7.24
#